data_468e7e497f2c21146fd4e44c39b552d1
#
_entry.id   468e7e497f2c21146fd4e44c39b552d1
#
_cell.length_a   1.000
_cell.length_b   1.000
_cell.length_c   1.000
_cell.angle_alpha   90.00
_cell.angle_beta   90.00
_cell.angle_gamma   90.00
#
_symmetry.space_group_name_H-M   'P 1'
#
loop_
_entity.id
_entity.type
_entity.pdbx_description
1 polymer ?
#
loop_
_entity_poly.entity_id
_entity_poly.type
_entity_poly.pdbx_seq_one_letter_code
_entity_poly.pdbx_strand_id
1 'polypeptide(L)'
;MFFLLCVTCCRSTETPVSAPDESVEAVPTQKLDRFSTQHTEAGVLKWTLVGDTSTFHGSYIDVENPTVQIFEDGVVSMTLNSQKGKQFLNGTKKDSLHLTGNVVGVSKDGKLFTETLHWQNLAGRLYAPDEATVVRGDSTWIGTEMLANPTLETVKMKNNRFNLYPKDEKAHEHHKTPIEPE
;
A
#
# COMPACT_ATOMS: atom_id res chain seq x y z
N MET A 1 62.12 52.25 -50.02
CA MET A 1 62.18 51.58 -48.71
C MET A 1 60.83 50.98 -48.51
N PHE A 2 60.74 49.71 -48.89
CA PHE A 2 59.50 48.93 -48.97
C PHE A 2 59.38 48.08 -47.74
N PHE A 3 58.37 48.31 -46.92
CA PHE A 3 58.14 47.56 -45.68
C PHE A 3 57.10 46.49 -45.97
N LEU A 4 57.57 45.23 -45.98
CA LEU A 4 56.74 44.05 -46.24
C LEU A 4 56.12 43.60 -44.92
N LEU A 5 54.79 43.74 -44.78
CA LEU A 5 54.04 43.28 -43.61
C LEU A 5 53.61 41.84 -43.85
N CYS A 6 54.21 40.91 -43.07
CA CYS A 6 53.88 39.50 -43.08
C CYS A 6 52.71 39.26 -42.11
N VAL A 7 51.51 39.01 -42.64
CA VAL A 7 50.36 38.62 -41.85
C VAL A 7 50.40 37.12 -41.68
N THR A 8 50.76 36.62 -40.49
CA THR A 8 50.64 35.24 -40.10
C THR A 8 49.25 34.96 -39.66
N CYS A 9 48.52 34.21 -40.46
CA CYS A 9 47.20 33.68 -40.12
C CYS A 9 47.33 32.51 -39.16
N CYS A 10 47.00 32.70 -37.87
CA CYS A 10 46.82 31.62 -36.89
C CYS A 10 45.50 30.91 -37.19
N ARG A 11 45.61 29.66 -37.69
CA ARG A 11 44.51 28.75 -37.80
C ARG A 11 44.25 28.10 -36.43
N SER A 12 43.24 28.53 -35.72
CA SER A 12 42.76 27.86 -34.52
C SER A 12 42.12 26.54 -34.91
N THR A 13 42.73 25.44 -34.53
CA THR A 13 42.15 24.11 -34.60
C THR A 13 41.19 23.95 -33.40
N GLU A 14 39.89 24.12 -33.64
CA GLU A 14 38.91 23.77 -32.62
C GLU A 14 38.88 22.26 -32.49
N THR A 15 39.42 21.75 -31.42
CA THR A 15 39.16 20.39 -30.94
C THR A 15 37.69 20.32 -30.49
N PRO A 16 36.89 19.34 -30.96
CA PRO A 16 35.56 19.15 -30.40
C PRO A 16 35.68 18.78 -28.92
N VAL A 17 35.19 19.68 -28.06
CA VAL A 17 34.98 19.37 -26.64
C VAL A 17 33.90 18.31 -26.62
N SER A 18 34.28 17.06 -26.35
CA SER A 18 33.37 15.99 -25.96
C SER A 18 32.58 16.53 -24.77
N ALA A 19 31.26 16.63 -24.92
CA ALA A 19 30.36 16.88 -23.80
C ALA A 19 30.68 15.86 -22.69
N PRO A 20 30.75 16.30 -21.42
CA PRO A 20 30.91 15.37 -20.33
C PRO A 20 29.74 14.37 -20.40
N ASP A 21 30.08 13.11 -20.53
CA ASP A 21 29.15 12.01 -20.35
C ASP A 21 28.62 12.17 -18.91
N GLU A 22 27.40 12.73 -18.77
CA GLU A 22 26.69 12.69 -17.51
C GLU A 22 26.36 11.22 -17.24
N SER A 23 27.34 10.49 -16.76
CA SER A 23 27.10 9.24 -16.07
C SER A 23 26.23 9.60 -14.88
N VAL A 24 24.93 9.36 -15.02
CA VAL A 24 24.00 9.38 -13.89
C VAL A 24 24.59 8.40 -12.88
N GLU A 25 25.26 8.93 -11.85
CA GLU A 25 25.72 8.11 -10.73
C GLU A 25 24.52 7.36 -10.21
N ALA A 26 24.50 6.05 -10.45
CA ALA A 26 23.45 5.18 -9.93
C ALA A 26 23.47 5.34 -8.41
N VAL A 27 22.42 5.91 -7.84
CA VAL A 27 22.25 6.04 -6.38
C VAL A 27 22.47 4.64 -5.80
N PRO A 28 23.45 4.45 -4.89
CA PRO A 28 23.75 3.13 -4.37
C PRO A 28 22.50 2.54 -3.71
N THR A 29 22.02 1.43 -4.23
CA THR A 29 20.89 0.69 -3.71
C THR A 29 21.32 0.01 -2.40
N GLN A 30 20.76 0.42 -1.28
CA GLN A 30 21.00 -0.21 0.02
C GLN A 30 19.97 -1.31 0.26
N LYS A 31 20.44 -2.50 0.59
CA LYS A 31 19.61 -3.65 0.98
C LYS A 31 19.82 -3.94 2.46
N LEU A 32 18.72 -4.11 3.18
CA LEU A 32 18.70 -4.45 4.60
C LEU A 32 17.92 -5.74 4.82
N ASP A 33 18.46 -6.63 5.65
CA ASP A 33 17.75 -7.79 6.17
C ASP A 33 17.02 -7.42 7.47
N ARG A 34 15.82 -7.97 7.67
CA ARG A 34 14.97 -7.71 8.84
C ARG A 34 14.66 -6.21 9.01
N PHE A 35 13.98 -5.67 8.02
CA PHE A 35 13.56 -4.27 8.00
C PHE A 35 12.43 -3.98 8.97
N SER A 36 12.52 -2.86 9.69
CA SER A 36 11.44 -2.35 10.53
C SER A 36 11.43 -0.83 10.50
N THR A 37 10.25 -0.25 10.35
CA THR A 37 10.02 1.20 10.42
C THR A 37 8.66 1.51 11.03
N GLN A 38 8.49 2.74 11.50
CA GLN A 38 7.22 3.24 12.04
C GLN A 38 6.98 4.68 11.59
N HIS A 39 5.73 5.07 11.54
CA HIS A 39 5.30 6.43 11.27
C HIS A 39 4.51 6.99 12.43
N THR A 40 4.85 8.21 12.86
CA THR A 40 4.16 8.93 13.93
C THR A 40 3.75 10.32 13.45
N GLU A 41 2.56 10.78 13.85
CA GLU A 41 2.08 12.14 13.62
C GLU A 41 1.78 12.80 14.97
N ALA A 42 2.39 13.96 15.21
CA ALA A 42 2.27 14.68 16.46
C ALA A 42 2.54 13.79 17.72
N GLY A 43 3.50 12.86 17.60
CA GLY A 43 3.87 11.92 18.68
C GLY A 43 2.95 10.71 18.79
N VAL A 44 1.90 10.60 17.98
CA VAL A 44 0.98 9.46 17.97
C VAL A 44 1.39 8.47 16.90
N LEU A 45 1.59 7.19 17.27
CA LEU A 45 1.90 6.12 16.35
C LEU A 45 0.71 5.89 15.41
N LYS A 46 0.96 5.94 14.08
CA LYS A 46 -0.05 5.74 13.04
C LYS A 46 0.04 4.36 12.41
N TRP A 47 1.25 3.93 12.09
CA TRP A 47 1.48 2.58 11.56
C TRP A 47 2.92 2.11 11.81
N THR A 48 3.09 0.79 11.79
CA THR A 48 4.38 0.11 11.76
C THR A 48 4.45 -0.77 10.52
N LEU A 49 5.67 -0.96 10.00
CA LEU A 49 5.96 -1.84 8.87
C LEU A 49 7.19 -2.66 9.22
N VAL A 50 7.08 -3.97 9.15
CA VAL A 50 8.19 -4.92 9.25
C VAL A 50 8.21 -5.80 7.99
N GLY A 51 9.38 -6.28 7.61
CA GLY A 51 9.54 -7.18 6.47
C GLY A 51 10.85 -7.93 6.52
N ASP A 52 10.97 -8.98 5.70
CA ASP A 52 12.14 -9.85 5.68
C ASP A 52 13.37 -9.13 5.14
N THR A 53 13.22 -8.44 4.02
CA THR A 53 14.26 -7.61 3.42
C THR A 53 13.68 -6.32 2.87
N SER A 54 14.53 -5.29 2.75
CA SER A 54 14.17 -4.04 2.11
C SER A 54 15.26 -3.54 1.17
N THR A 55 14.85 -2.78 0.15
CA THR A 55 15.74 -2.15 -0.83
C THR A 55 15.39 -0.68 -0.96
N PHE A 56 16.36 0.20 -0.71
CA PHE A 56 16.19 1.65 -0.78
C PHE A 56 16.44 2.17 -2.20
N HIS A 57 15.52 2.99 -2.71
CA HIS A 57 15.55 3.60 -4.04
C HIS A 57 15.47 5.13 -4.00
N GLY A 58 15.96 5.75 -2.93
CA GLY A 58 15.93 7.21 -2.75
C GLY A 58 14.54 7.76 -2.41
N SER A 59 13.54 7.60 -3.28
CA SER A 59 12.18 8.12 -3.07
C SER A 59 11.21 7.12 -2.44
N TYR A 60 11.55 5.86 -2.43
CA TYR A 60 10.74 4.78 -1.85
C TYR A 60 11.62 3.62 -1.36
N ILE A 61 11.01 2.75 -0.59
CA ILE A 61 11.61 1.50 -0.10
C ILE A 61 10.73 0.36 -0.60
N ASP A 62 11.30 -0.63 -1.27
CA ASP A 62 10.66 -1.91 -1.54
C ASP A 62 10.91 -2.85 -0.35
N VAL A 63 9.90 -3.62 0.04
CA VAL A 63 9.92 -4.53 1.19
C VAL A 63 9.35 -5.87 0.79
N GLU A 64 10.06 -6.96 1.10
CA GLU A 64 9.57 -8.32 0.89
C GLU A 64 8.86 -8.85 2.13
N ASN A 65 7.74 -9.54 1.91
CA ASN A 65 6.87 -10.13 2.93
C ASN A 65 6.50 -9.14 4.07
N PRO A 66 5.97 -7.95 3.72
CA PRO A 66 5.64 -6.95 4.73
C PRO A 66 4.47 -7.36 5.60
N THR A 67 4.59 -7.04 6.89
CA THR A 67 3.48 -6.94 7.84
C THR A 67 3.34 -5.49 8.27
N VAL A 68 2.15 -4.93 8.06
CA VAL A 68 1.81 -3.55 8.45
C VAL A 68 0.76 -3.61 9.55
N GLN A 69 0.97 -2.85 10.62
CA GLN A 69 -0.05 -2.59 11.64
C GLN A 69 -0.46 -1.12 11.57
N ILE A 70 -1.74 -0.86 11.43
CA ILE A 70 -2.33 0.48 11.45
C ILE A 70 -2.96 0.68 12.82
N PHE A 71 -2.72 1.84 13.41
CA PHE A 71 -3.19 2.19 14.75
C PHE A 71 -4.21 3.33 14.68
N GLU A 72 -5.30 3.18 15.45
CA GLU A 72 -6.28 4.21 15.76
C GLU A 72 -6.41 4.28 17.28
N ASP A 73 -6.32 5.47 17.85
CA ASP A 73 -6.38 5.71 19.30
C ASP A 73 -5.42 4.83 20.13
N GLY A 74 -4.23 4.54 19.56
CA GLY A 74 -3.18 3.74 20.21
C GLY A 74 -3.44 2.23 20.18
N VAL A 75 -4.50 1.77 19.53
CA VAL A 75 -4.84 0.34 19.38
C VAL A 75 -4.66 -0.09 17.94
N VAL A 76 -4.22 -1.34 17.70
CA VAL A 76 -4.15 -1.90 16.36
C VAL A 76 -5.57 -2.04 15.79
N SER A 77 -5.89 -1.22 14.79
CA SER A 77 -7.17 -1.26 14.08
C SER A 77 -7.15 -2.27 12.93
N MET A 78 -5.98 -2.46 12.28
CA MET A 78 -5.80 -3.42 11.21
C MET A 78 -4.37 -3.95 11.15
N THR A 79 -4.24 -5.24 10.84
CA THR A 79 -2.98 -5.88 10.45
C THR A 79 -3.09 -6.30 8.98
N LEU A 80 -2.12 -5.88 8.15
CA LEU A 80 -2.03 -6.20 6.74
C LEU A 80 -0.80 -7.07 6.48
N ASN A 81 -0.94 -8.11 5.66
CA ASN A 81 0.16 -8.94 5.18
C ASN A 81 0.10 -9.02 3.66
N SER A 82 1.25 -9.08 3.00
CA SER A 82 1.36 -9.25 1.55
C SER A 82 2.71 -9.86 1.17
N GLN A 83 2.90 -10.18 -0.11
CA GLN A 83 4.19 -10.67 -0.61
C GLN A 83 5.18 -9.53 -0.81
N LYS A 84 4.70 -8.36 -1.26
CA LYS A 84 5.54 -7.18 -1.52
C LYS A 84 4.90 -5.92 -0.97
N GLY A 85 5.74 -5.01 -0.52
CA GLY A 85 5.33 -3.68 -0.08
C GLY A 85 6.24 -2.60 -0.65
N LYS A 86 5.69 -1.40 -0.77
CA LYS A 86 6.43 -0.19 -1.12
C LYS A 86 6.02 0.93 -0.18
N GLN A 87 7.00 1.51 0.52
CA GLN A 87 6.82 2.70 1.33
C GLN A 87 7.32 3.92 0.56
N PHE A 88 6.52 4.96 0.42
CA PHE A 88 6.92 6.22 -0.19
C PHE A 88 7.52 7.16 0.86
N LEU A 89 8.73 7.67 0.58
CA LEU A 89 9.47 8.53 1.52
C LEU A 89 9.25 10.03 1.29
N ASN A 90 8.79 10.40 0.09
CA ASN A 90 8.64 11.80 -0.30
C ASN A 90 7.50 12.01 -1.31
N GLY A 91 7.31 13.28 -1.73
CA GLY A 91 6.28 13.67 -2.69
C GLY A 91 4.86 13.61 -2.11
N THR A 92 3.86 13.61 -3.00
CA THR A 92 2.43 13.62 -2.65
C THR A 92 1.95 12.32 -1.99
N LYS A 93 2.73 11.24 -2.13
CA LYS A 93 2.44 9.91 -1.55
C LYS A 93 3.27 9.63 -0.29
N LYS A 94 3.97 10.64 0.23
CA LYS A 94 4.79 10.49 1.43
C LYS A 94 4.03 9.75 2.54
N ASP A 95 4.72 8.80 3.20
CA ASP A 95 4.19 7.97 4.29
C ASP A 95 3.01 7.06 3.91
N SER A 96 2.68 6.97 2.61
CA SER A 96 1.72 5.99 2.10
C SER A 96 2.42 4.67 1.78
N LEU A 97 1.64 3.57 1.83
CA LEU A 97 2.12 2.23 1.55
C LEU A 97 1.35 1.63 0.37
N HIS A 98 2.05 0.93 -0.52
CA HIS A 98 1.47 0.06 -1.54
C HIS A 98 1.83 -1.38 -1.20
N LEU A 99 0.83 -2.24 -1.11
CA LEU A 99 0.97 -3.67 -0.86
C LEU A 99 0.47 -4.44 -2.07
N THR A 100 1.20 -5.47 -2.48
CA THR A 100 0.85 -6.31 -3.63
C THR A 100 1.16 -7.78 -3.36
N GLY A 101 0.41 -8.65 -4.02
CA GLY A 101 0.56 -10.11 -3.90
C GLY A 101 -0.17 -10.67 -2.69
N ASN A 102 -1.36 -11.25 -2.91
CA ASN A 102 -2.15 -11.91 -1.87
C ASN A 102 -2.32 -11.05 -0.60
N VAL A 103 -2.75 -9.82 -0.74
CA VAL A 103 -2.94 -8.92 0.40
C VAL A 103 -4.08 -9.41 1.28
N VAL A 104 -3.77 -9.65 2.55
CA VAL A 104 -4.75 -10.04 3.58
C VAL A 104 -4.75 -8.98 4.67
N GLY A 105 -5.91 -8.39 4.91
CA GLY A 105 -6.16 -7.46 6.02
C GLY A 105 -7.03 -8.13 7.09
N VAL A 106 -6.66 -7.95 8.35
CA VAL A 106 -7.43 -8.43 9.50
C VAL A 106 -7.67 -7.27 10.45
N SER A 107 -8.95 -6.97 10.70
CA SER A 107 -9.41 -6.04 11.73
C SER A 107 -10.27 -6.76 12.75
N LYS A 108 -10.68 -6.04 13.80
CA LYS A 108 -11.63 -6.56 14.79
C LYS A 108 -12.96 -6.99 14.14
N ASP A 109 -13.43 -6.22 13.17
CA ASP A 109 -14.78 -6.36 12.61
C ASP A 109 -14.84 -7.15 11.30
N GLY A 110 -13.67 -7.49 10.71
CA GLY A 110 -13.68 -8.24 9.46
C GLY A 110 -12.30 -8.55 8.87
N LYS A 111 -12.34 -9.19 7.71
CA LYS A 111 -11.16 -9.52 6.91
C LYS A 111 -11.31 -8.95 5.51
N LEU A 112 -10.18 -8.55 4.95
CA LEU A 112 -10.05 -8.03 3.59
C LEU A 112 -9.09 -8.93 2.81
N PHE A 113 -9.43 -9.24 1.56
CA PHE A 113 -8.59 -9.97 0.62
C PHE A 113 -8.57 -9.22 -0.71
N THR A 114 -7.39 -8.97 -1.27
CA THR A 114 -7.21 -8.33 -2.57
C THR A 114 -5.80 -8.61 -3.11
N GLU A 115 -5.56 -8.34 -4.38
CA GLU A 115 -4.21 -8.45 -4.96
C GLU A 115 -3.39 -7.18 -4.71
N THR A 116 -4.03 -6.01 -4.74
CA THR A 116 -3.37 -4.71 -4.56
C THR A 116 -4.09 -3.88 -3.50
N LEU A 117 -3.35 -3.28 -2.58
CA LEU A 117 -3.88 -2.39 -1.55
C LEU A 117 -2.98 -1.17 -1.34
N HIS A 118 -3.58 -0.01 -1.28
CA HIS A 118 -2.92 1.25 -0.97
C HIS A 118 -3.40 1.75 0.40
N TRP A 119 -2.51 1.91 1.34
CA TRP A 119 -2.73 2.71 2.53
C TRP A 119 -2.43 4.17 2.21
N GLN A 120 -3.44 5.01 2.24
CA GLN A 120 -3.34 6.46 2.01
C GLN A 120 -3.28 7.18 3.36
N ASN A 121 -2.06 7.35 3.89
CA ASN A 121 -1.84 7.85 5.26
C ASN A 121 -2.56 9.18 5.53
N LEU A 122 -2.39 10.20 4.68
CA LEU A 122 -3.02 11.50 4.84
C LEU A 122 -4.56 11.46 4.83
N ALA A 123 -5.13 10.49 4.13
CA ALA A 123 -6.58 10.32 4.03
C ALA A 123 -7.13 9.33 5.08
N GLY A 124 -6.25 8.64 5.83
CA GLY A 124 -6.60 7.65 6.84
C GLY A 124 -7.45 6.50 6.27
N ARG A 125 -7.20 6.06 5.03
CA ARG A 125 -8.05 5.08 4.34
C ARG A 125 -7.29 4.07 3.51
N LEU A 126 -7.92 2.94 3.32
CA LEU A 126 -7.53 1.86 2.42
C LEU A 126 -8.17 2.06 1.05
N TYR A 127 -7.43 1.80 -0.01
CA TYR A 127 -7.91 1.76 -1.38
C TYR A 127 -7.40 0.51 -2.10
N ALA A 128 -8.32 -0.35 -2.57
CA ALA A 128 -8.01 -1.47 -3.43
C ALA A 128 -8.57 -1.19 -4.83
N PRO A 129 -7.71 -1.02 -5.86
CA PRO A 129 -8.16 -0.72 -7.24
C PRO A 129 -8.80 -1.93 -7.90
N ASP A 130 -8.30 -3.13 -7.60
CA ASP A 130 -8.71 -4.40 -8.18
C ASP A 130 -9.92 -5.00 -7.44
N GLU A 131 -10.25 -6.25 -7.76
CA GLU A 131 -11.27 -6.97 -7.01
C GLU A 131 -10.82 -7.13 -5.56
N ALA A 132 -11.74 -6.81 -4.66
CA ALA A 132 -11.55 -6.96 -3.23
C ALA A 132 -12.72 -7.73 -2.63
N THR A 133 -12.42 -8.61 -1.69
CA THR A 133 -13.40 -9.36 -0.91
C THR A 133 -13.31 -8.91 0.54
N VAL A 134 -14.42 -8.45 1.10
CA VAL A 134 -14.54 -8.12 2.53
C VAL A 134 -15.51 -9.10 3.19
N VAL A 135 -15.04 -9.73 4.26
CA VAL A 135 -15.83 -10.68 5.08
C VAL A 135 -16.06 -10.08 6.45
N ARG A 136 -17.34 -9.94 6.85
CA ARG A 136 -17.76 -9.46 8.18
C ARG A 136 -18.85 -10.37 8.73
N GLY A 137 -18.55 -11.08 9.83
CA GLY A 137 -19.44 -12.11 10.34
C GLY A 137 -19.77 -13.13 9.24
N ASP A 138 -21.06 -13.34 8.98
CA ASP A 138 -21.54 -14.27 7.96
C ASP A 138 -21.75 -13.60 6.58
N SER A 139 -21.35 -12.33 6.42
CA SER A 139 -21.56 -11.55 5.19
C SER A 139 -20.28 -11.43 4.40
N THR A 140 -20.37 -11.59 3.07
CA THR A 140 -19.24 -11.42 2.14
C THR A 140 -19.62 -10.40 1.07
N TRP A 141 -18.75 -9.41 0.88
CA TRP A 141 -18.87 -8.38 -0.13
C TRP A 141 -17.71 -8.50 -1.10
N ILE A 142 -18.01 -8.55 -2.38
CA ILE A 142 -17.01 -8.64 -3.46
C ILE A 142 -17.28 -7.48 -4.42
N GLY A 143 -16.24 -6.72 -4.76
CA GLY A 143 -16.36 -5.60 -5.69
C GLY A 143 -15.01 -5.05 -6.10
N THR A 144 -15.02 -3.98 -6.85
CA THR A 144 -13.81 -3.29 -7.34
C THR A 144 -13.74 -1.86 -6.80
N GLU A 145 -12.58 -1.22 -6.92
CA GLU A 145 -12.36 0.16 -6.47
C GLU A 145 -12.83 0.38 -5.01
N MET A 146 -12.43 -0.53 -4.13
CA MET A 146 -12.81 -0.46 -2.72
C MET A 146 -12.15 0.73 -2.03
N LEU A 147 -12.95 1.47 -1.26
CA LEU A 147 -12.50 2.44 -0.27
C LEU A 147 -13.02 2.03 1.09
N ALA A 148 -12.15 1.94 2.10
CA ALA A 148 -12.52 1.53 3.44
C ALA A 148 -11.71 2.26 4.52
N ASN A 149 -12.25 2.34 5.73
CA ASN A 149 -11.46 2.67 6.92
C ASN A 149 -10.74 1.41 7.45
N PRO A 150 -9.72 1.54 8.30
CA PRO A 150 -8.96 0.39 8.81
C PRO A 150 -9.78 -0.61 9.63
N THR A 151 -10.83 -0.16 10.32
CA THR A 151 -11.73 -1.05 11.07
C THR A 151 -12.66 -1.86 10.17
N LEU A 152 -12.76 -1.53 8.87
CA LEU A 152 -13.74 -2.07 7.92
C LEU A 152 -15.22 -1.80 8.30
N GLU A 153 -15.48 -0.85 9.21
CA GLU A 153 -16.86 -0.42 9.51
C GLU A 153 -17.50 0.28 8.32
N THR A 154 -16.70 1.10 7.63
CA THR A 154 -17.12 1.79 6.42
C THR A 154 -16.41 1.20 5.21
N VAL A 155 -17.18 0.60 4.30
CA VAL A 155 -16.69 0.03 3.05
C VAL A 155 -17.54 0.54 1.91
N LYS A 156 -16.91 1.05 0.85
CA LYS A 156 -17.52 1.45 -0.42
C LYS A 156 -16.85 0.72 -1.55
N MET A 157 -17.61 0.12 -2.45
CA MET A 157 -17.10 -0.61 -3.62
C MET A 157 -17.92 -0.27 -4.84
N LYS A 158 -17.32 -0.35 -6.03
CA LYS A 158 -18.02 -0.39 -7.30
C LYS A 158 -18.26 -1.84 -7.73
N ASN A 159 -19.24 -2.07 -8.63
CA ASN A 159 -19.57 -3.38 -9.19
C ASN A 159 -19.71 -4.48 -8.12
N ASN A 160 -20.31 -4.15 -6.99
CA ASN A 160 -20.35 -5.02 -5.84
C ASN A 160 -21.41 -6.12 -5.96
N ARG A 161 -21.06 -7.30 -5.45
CA ARG A 161 -21.96 -8.43 -5.19
C ARG A 161 -21.94 -8.67 -3.69
N PHE A 162 -23.11 -8.89 -3.13
CA PHE A 162 -23.30 -9.05 -1.70
C PHE A 162 -24.00 -10.38 -1.42
N ASN A 163 -23.34 -11.25 -0.66
CA ASN A 163 -23.92 -12.51 -0.20
C ASN A 163 -24.20 -12.40 1.30
N LEU A 164 -25.49 -12.44 1.65
CA LEU A 164 -25.96 -12.63 3.02
C LEU A 164 -26.18 -14.12 3.25
N TYR A 165 -25.54 -14.67 4.26
CA TYR A 165 -25.95 -15.95 4.83
C TYR A 165 -26.79 -15.64 6.07
N PRO A 166 -28.16 -15.71 5.98
CA PRO A 166 -29.00 -15.57 7.15
C PRO A 166 -28.63 -16.67 8.14
N LYS A 167 -28.39 -16.31 9.40
CA LYS A 167 -28.35 -17.31 10.47
C LYS A 167 -29.68 -18.04 10.42
N ASP A 168 -29.67 -19.35 10.28
CA ASP A 168 -30.85 -20.16 10.43
C ASP A 168 -31.49 -19.81 11.78
N GLU A 169 -32.63 -19.12 11.75
CA GLU A 169 -33.50 -19.01 12.91
C GLU A 169 -33.83 -20.44 13.29
N LYS A 170 -33.33 -20.87 14.46
CA LYS A 170 -33.70 -22.16 15.04
C LYS A 170 -35.21 -22.31 14.88
N ALA A 171 -35.62 -23.32 14.09
CA ALA A 171 -37.00 -23.66 13.89
C ALA A 171 -37.69 -23.66 15.27
N HIS A 172 -38.64 -22.76 15.46
CA HIS A 172 -39.54 -22.80 16.61
C HIS A 172 -40.28 -24.13 16.50
N GLU A 173 -39.87 -25.06 17.30
CA GLU A 173 -40.52 -26.34 17.53
C GLU A 173 -41.96 -26.00 17.98
N HIS A 174 -42.91 -26.10 17.05
CA HIS A 174 -44.31 -26.04 17.36
C HIS A 174 -44.60 -27.22 18.29
N HIS A 175 -44.68 -26.92 19.58
CA HIS A 175 -45.21 -27.81 20.59
C HIS A 175 -46.70 -28.02 20.26
N LYS A 176 -47.01 -29.11 19.54
CA LYS A 176 -48.34 -29.60 19.36
C LYS A 176 -48.83 -30.12 20.73
N THR A 177 -49.70 -29.33 21.36
CA THR A 177 -50.47 -29.79 22.51
C THR A 177 -51.36 -31.00 22.10
N PRO A 178 -51.31 -32.16 22.79
CA PRO A 178 -52.18 -33.24 22.50
C PRO A 178 -53.64 -32.87 22.87
N ILE A 179 -54.55 -33.05 21.94
CA ILE A 179 -56.00 -32.94 22.19
C ILE A 179 -56.39 -34.26 22.85
N GLU A 180 -56.84 -34.22 24.11
CA GLU A 180 -57.46 -35.35 24.82
C GLU A 180 -58.85 -35.55 24.25
N PRO A 181 -59.28 -36.82 23.92
CA PRO A 181 -60.65 -37.08 23.52
C PRO A 181 -61.52 -37.33 24.75
N GLU A 182 -62.74 -36.75 24.76
CA GLU A 182 -63.84 -37.14 25.66
C GLU A 182 -64.41 -38.48 25.32
#